data_c4a35cd38713b0c638aa6d1d488be198
#
_entry.id   c4a35cd38713b0c638aa6d1d488be198
#
_cell.length_a   1.000
_cell.length_b   1.000
_cell.length_c   1.000
_cell.angle_alpha   90.00
_cell.angle_beta   90.00
_cell.angle_gamma   90.00
#
_symmetry.space_group_name_H-M   'P 1'
#
loop_
_entity.id
_entity.type
_entity.pdbx_description
1 polymer ?
#
loop_
_entity_poly.entity_id
_entity_poly.type
_entity_poly.pdbx_seq_one_letter_code
_entity_poly.pdbx_strand_id
1 'polypeptide(L)'
;MGPSRFLLPFALCALLFGSGANSSATRAPRGLFEIGGDAWTNPGISGWRAEIKWSAANPADGVYDWSRIDGLISNSITYNKQIGLSITLLSSPPDWVTKLPGAKTYNTSLGPDPMVLPFDPVVQPKIIAFIKALCQHFDDRLDYIVMGGLGYKTESYMPLPSGIGLDMTVSDYTDAWVASSAFFIDTYNQNLSSTPFILASGAPFSDPQAAAAIMAIINHGLLYPQFGIMQWGLNATSNNGFFINKLIQDNASDRATGFQLTGASDGSVGGDLKGTLEQALDAGVGLGADWIEIYAADAMNSAYAPLLASIDSELNVLPGPTPTPSPTPPPPPKYLLNISTRVDVQSGDSAMIGGFIISGNANKNIVIRALGPSLAAQGVQTVLANPVLELHNAAGEIIASNDNWIPLIPNVLPVDLNPSDPSESVIAVSLSPGIYTAVLQGVNGSVGNALCELYDLEPGDSSVLNISTRGNVGSGDDVMIGGFIVGGTDPQSVIIRGIGPSLAAAGVTGALADPILELHNSDGSLIFLNDNWRSDQEDQIIATRVPPTDNKESAIVATLNPGAYTAIVRGAGDTTGVALVEVYALDQ
;
A
#
# COMPACT_ATOMS: atom_id res chain seq x y z
N MET A 1 47.90 -6.94 18.47
CA MET A 1 46.99 -5.78 18.42
C MET A 1 45.68 -6.38 17.98
N GLY A 2 44.70 -6.39 18.82
CA GLY A 2 43.48 -7.15 18.62
C GLY A 2 42.60 -6.55 17.51
N PRO A 3 41.70 -7.35 16.88
CA PRO A 3 40.83 -6.88 15.83
C PRO A 3 39.83 -5.88 16.40
N SER A 4 39.80 -4.70 15.82
CA SER A 4 38.86 -3.63 16.16
C SER A 4 37.45 -4.07 15.81
N ARG A 5 36.61 -4.09 16.83
CA ARG A 5 35.18 -4.35 16.76
C ARG A 5 34.50 -3.21 15.99
N PHE A 6 34.19 -3.40 14.73
CA PHE A 6 33.18 -2.62 14.01
C PHE A 6 32.05 -3.55 13.55
N LEU A 7 31.38 -4.15 14.51
CA LEU A 7 30.00 -4.58 14.35
C LEU A 7 29.13 -3.35 14.60
N LEU A 8 28.72 -2.68 13.54
CA LEU A 8 27.61 -1.74 13.65
C LEU A 8 26.42 -2.51 14.22
N PRO A 9 25.80 -2.03 15.30
CA PRO A 9 24.55 -2.61 15.73
C PRO A 9 23.51 -2.33 14.63
N PHE A 10 23.05 -3.35 13.94
CA PHE A 10 21.76 -3.36 13.27
C PHE A 10 20.62 -3.27 14.30
N ALA A 11 20.81 -2.44 15.30
CA ALA A 11 19.87 -2.19 16.35
C ALA A 11 19.09 -0.92 16.06
N LEU A 12 18.42 -0.87 14.90
CA LEU A 12 17.46 0.22 14.73
C LEU A 12 16.31 -0.11 13.78
N CYS A 13 15.72 -1.27 13.86
CA CYS A 13 14.35 -1.48 13.39
C CYS A 13 13.64 -2.59 14.15
N ALA A 14 14.07 -2.88 15.39
CA ALA A 14 13.22 -3.58 16.34
C ALA A 14 12.40 -2.54 17.12
N LEU A 15 11.77 -1.59 16.43
CA LEU A 15 10.76 -0.74 17.01
C LEU A 15 9.41 -1.39 16.79
N LEU A 16 8.99 -2.06 17.85
CA LEU A 16 7.63 -2.05 18.35
C LEU A 16 6.53 -2.26 17.29
N PHE A 17 6.49 -3.43 16.67
CA PHE A 17 5.16 -4.00 16.56
C PHE A 17 4.77 -4.36 17.99
N GLY A 18 4.12 -3.41 18.63
CA GLY A 18 3.54 -3.58 19.95
C GLY A 18 2.72 -4.84 19.95
N SER A 19 3.03 -5.73 20.88
CA SER A 19 2.22 -6.85 21.25
C SER A 19 0.75 -6.45 21.25
N GLY A 20 -0.02 -7.08 20.34
CA GLY A 20 -1.45 -7.28 20.51
C GLY A 20 -2.24 -6.09 21.07
N ALA A 21 -2.42 -5.01 20.30
CA ALA A 21 -3.73 -4.43 20.29
C ALA A 21 -4.59 -5.43 19.51
N ASN A 22 -5.56 -6.06 20.17
CA ASN A 22 -6.71 -6.60 19.47
C ASN A 22 -7.15 -5.49 18.53
N SER A 23 -6.95 -5.66 17.21
CA SER A 23 -7.64 -4.86 16.23
C SER A 23 -9.11 -5.13 16.53
N SER A 24 -9.76 -4.20 17.21
CA SER A 24 -11.22 -4.14 17.13
C SER A 24 -11.44 -4.01 15.63
N ALA A 25 -11.97 -5.06 15.01
CA ALA A 25 -12.38 -5.01 13.62
C ALA A 25 -13.14 -3.70 13.46
N THR A 26 -12.67 -2.82 12.59
CA THR A 26 -13.33 -1.56 12.30
C THR A 26 -14.75 -1.92 11.93
N ARG A 27 -15.72 -1.38 12.65
CA ARG A 27 -17.13 -1.74 12.43
C ARG A 27 -17.51 -1.16 11.07
N ALA A 28 -17.54 -2.00 10.03
CA ALA A 28 -18.03 -1.59 8.72
C ALA A 28 -19.48 -1.10 8.84
N PRO A 29 -19.88 -0.01 8.16
CA PRO A 29 -21.27 0.36 8.04
C PRO A 29 -22.06 -0.80 7.42
N ARG A 30 -23.31 -1.01 7.88
CA ARG A 30 -24.14 -2.14 7.44
C ARG A 30 -25.55 -1.71 7.14
N GLY A 31 -26.15 -2.31 6.10
CA GLY A 31 -27.56 -2.12 5.78
C GLY A 31 -27.83 -1.04 4.71
N LEU A 32 -29.06 -0.61 4.64
CA LEU A 32 -29.48 0.45 3.72
C LEU A 32 -29.30 1.83 4.35
N PHE A 33 -28.70 2.76 3.62
CA PHE A 33 -28.52 4.15 4.04
C PHE A 33 -29.31 5.07 3.12
N GLU A 34 -30.08 5.97 3.73
CA GLU A 34 -30.81 7.00 2.99
C GLU A 34 -29.92 8.20 2.65
N ILE A 35 -30.13 8.79 1.47
CA ILE A 35 -29.52 10.03 1.02
C ILE A 35 -30.60 11.10 0.84
N GLY A 36 -30.43 12.23 1.52
CA GLY A 36 -31.15 13.48 1.22
C GLY A 36 -32.58 13.57 1.71
N GLY A 37 -33.05 12.66 2.54
CA GLY A 37 -34.40 12.66 3.06
C GLY A 37 -34.50 12.67 4.58
N ASP A 38 -35.54 12.07 5.13
CA ASP A 38 -35.91 12.08 6.56
C ASP A 38 -36.51 10.73 7.02
N ALA A 39 -36.01 9.61 6.50
CA ALA A 39 -36.51 8.27 6.77
C ALA A 39 -36.04 7.69 8.12
N TRP A 40 -35.76 8.52 9.14
CA TRP A 40 -35.29 8.10 10.46
C TRP A 40 -36.16 7.03 11.14
N THR A 41 -37.47 7.04 10.89
CA THR A 41 -38.44 6.09 11.46
C THR A 41 -38.66 4.85 10.60
N ASN A 42 -38.11 4.76 9.40
CA ASN A 42 -38.24 3.58 8.54
C ASN A 42 -37.41 2.42 9.12
N PRO A 43 -38.04 1.28 9.50
CA PRO A 43 -37.33 0.14 10.06
C PRO A 43 -36.44 -0.59 9.01
N GLY A 44 -36.70 -0.45 7.72
CA GLY A 44 -35.91 -1.02 6.62
C GLY A 44 -34.75 -0.13 6.20
N ILE A 45 -34.36 0.86 6.99
CA ILE A 45 -33.21 1.74 6.75
C ILE A 45 -32.32 1.70 7.98
N SER A 46 -31.10 1.24 7.84
CA SER A 46 -30.11 1.12 8.92
C SER A 46 -29.40 2.42 9.22
N GLY A 47 -29.25 3.30 8.25
CA GLY A 47 -28.45 4.50 8.41
C GLY A 47 -28.85 5.66 7.52
N TRP A 48 -28.15 6.74 7.69
CA TRP A 48 -28.33 7.97 6.96
C TRP A 48 -26.97 8.54 6.51
N ARG A 49 -26.85 8.99 5.25
CA ARG A 49 -25.64 9.64 4.74
C ARG A 49 -25.81 11.15 4.71
N ALA A 50 -25.06 11.84 5.56
CA ALA A 50 -24.93 13.28 5.54
C ALA A 50 -24.00 13.75 4.43
N GLU A 51 -24.25 14.94 3.90
CA GLU A 51 -23.34 15.65 3.01
C GLU A 51 -22.94 16.98 3.59
N ILE A 52 -21.65 17.34 3.43
CA ILE A 52 -21.17 18.67 3.82
C ILE A 52 -20.24 19.21 2.72
N LYS A 53 -20.42 20.50 2.38
CA LYS A 53 -19.49 21.24 1.53
C LYS A 53 -18.36 21.81 2.38
N TRP A 54 -17.13 21.77 1.87
CA TRP A 54 -16.00 22.41 2.54
C TRP A 54 -16.28 23.88 2.88
N SER A 55 -16.88 24.63 1.93
CA SER A 55 -17.26 26.05 2.15
C SER A 55 -18.21 26.27 3.31
N ALA A 56 -19.13 25.33 3.57
CA ALA A 56 -20.06 25.41 4.67
C ALA A 56 -19.43 25.02 6.02
N ALA A 57 -18.54 24.02 5.99
CA ALA A 57 -17.90 23.51 7.20
C ALA A 57 -16.72 24.35 7.69
N ASN A 58 -16.12 25.18 6.79
CA ASN A 58 -14.91 25.97 7.10
C ASN A 58 -15.08 27.42 6.63
N PRO A 59 -15.94 28.22 7.29
CA PRO A 59 -16.30 29.58 6.85
C PRO A 59 -15.14 30.58 6.90
N ALA A 60 -14.11 30.34 7.70
CA ALA A 60 -12.89 31.16 7.76
C ALA A 60 -11.67 30.28 8.08
N ASP A 61 -10.45 30.78 7.85
CA ASP A 61 -9.20 30.05 8.14
C ASP A 61 -9.13 29.64 9.61
N GLY A 62 -9.02 28.33 9.87
CA GLY A 62 -9.01 27.75 11.24
C GLY A 62 -10.34 27.80 11.98
N VAL A 63 -11.44 28.23 11.33
CA VAL A 63 -12.79 28.25 11.94
C VAL A 63 -13.66 27.18 11.28
N TYR A 64 -14.21 26.30 12.09
CA TYR A 64 -15.01 25.17 11.60
C TYR A 64 -16.43 25.23 12.19
N ASP A 65 -17.44 24.95 11.36
CA ASP A 65 -18.85 24.84 11.78
C ASP A 65 -19.32 23.41 11.51
N TRP A 66 -19.40 22.62 12.56
CA TRP A 66 -19.87 21.25 12.55
C TRP A 66 -21.32 21.09 13.03
N SER A 67 -21.99 22.18 13.40
CA SER A 67 -23.29 22.19 14.07
C SER A 67 -24.34 21.38 13.34
N ARG A 68 -24.38 21.45 11.99
CA ARG A 68 -25.32 20.65 11.18
C ARG A 68 -25.08 19.15 11.33
N ILE A 69 -23.83 18.72 11.27
CA ILE A 69 -23.50 17.28 11.35
C ILE A 69 -23.66 16.78 12.77
N ASP A 70 -23.29 17.56 13.78
CA ASP A 70 -23.54 17.24 15.20
C ASP A 70 -25.03 17.05 15.49
N GLY A 71 -25.89 17.86 14.86
CA GLY A 71 -27.34 17.70 14.92
C GLY A 71 -27.84 16.37 14.33
N LEU A 72 -27.26 15.96 13.17
CA LEU A 72 -27.60 14.70 12.52
C LEU A 72 -27.08 13.48 13.30
N ILE A 73 -25.91 13.57 13.92
CA ILE A 73 -25.38 12.56 14.84
C ILE A 73 -26.31 12.42 16.05
N SER A 74 -26.85 13.52 16.59
CA SER A 74 -27.81 13.48 17.69
C SER A 74 -29.10 12.78 17.27
N ASN A 75 -29.57 13.01 16.04
CA ASN A 75 -30.71 12.28 15.49
C ASN A 75 -30.42 10.78 15.33
N SER A 76 -29.24 10.42 14.78
CA SER A 76 -28.85 9.02 14.59
C SER A 76 -28.88 8.25 15.92
N ILE A 77 -28.40 8.85 17.00
CA ILE A 77 -28.47 8.29 18.36
C ILE A 77 -29.91 8.14 18.80
N THR A 78 -30.73 9.17 18.60
CA THR A 78 -32.13 9.18 19.01
C THR A 78 -32.96 8.08 18.37
N TYR A 79 -32.69 7.81 17.08
CA TYR A 79 -33.44 6.81 16.30
C TYR A 79 -32.70 5.46 16.20
N ASN A 80 -31.57 5.31 16.88
CA ASN A 80 -30.70 4.12 16.82
C ASN A 80 -30.33 3.75 15.37
N LYS A 81 -29.83 4.74 14.63
CA LYS A 81 -29.39 4.60 13.23
C LYS A 81 -27.90 4.87 13.11
N GLN A 82 -27.29 4.27 12.09
CA GLN A 82 -25.92 4.59 11.69
C GLN A 82 -25.87 5.92 10.95
N ILE A 83 -24.70 6.55 10.88
CA ILE A 83 -24.51 7.82 10.16
C ILE A 83 -23.17 7.86 9.42
N GLY A 84 -23.22 8.03 8.10
CA GLY A 84 -22.08 8.31 7.23
C GLY A 84 -21.98 9.78 6.88
N LEU A 85 -20.79 10.24 6.55
CA LEU A 85 -20.52 11.60 6.09
C LEU A 85 -19.82 11.60 4.73
N SER A 86 -20.36 12.33 3.78
CA SER A 86 -19.73 12.61 2.50
C SER A 86 -19.30 14.08 2.41
N ILE A 87 -18.13 14.33 1.79
CA ILE A 87 -17.53 15.66 1.77
C ILE A 87 -17.35 16.13 0.32
N THR A 88 -18.00 17.23 -0.04
CA THR A 88 -17.74 17.93 -1.28
C THR A 88 -16.58 18.92 -1.05
N LEU A 89 -15.38 18.53 -1.47
CA LEU A 89 -14.14 19.24 -1.14
C LEU A 89 -13.73 20.24 -2.24
N LEU A 90 -13.23 19.72 -3.37
CA LEU A 90 -12.54 20.53 -4.38
C LEU A 90 -13.47 21.43 -5.20
N SER A 91 -14.71 21.02 -5.43
CA SER A 91 -15.74 21.76 -6.18
C SER A 91 -16.58 22.71 -5.32
N SER A 92 -16.27 22.82 -4.04
CA SER A 92 -16.94 23.74 -3.11
C SER A 92 -15.95 24.34 -2.12
N PRO A 93 -14.84 24.93 -2.58
CA PRO A 93 -13.87 25.57 -1.68
C PRO A 93 -14.48 26.78 -0.98
N PRO A 94 -14.04 27.09 0.24
CA PRO A 94 -14.44 28.32 0.91
C PRO A 94 -13.94 29.57 0.15
N ASP A 95 -14.73 30.63 0.17
CA ASP A 95 -14.38 31.92 -0.44
C ASP A 95 -13.02 32.47 0.02
N TRP A 96 -12.69 32.27 1.29
CA TRP A 96 -11.41 32.72 1.82
C TRP A 96 -10.21 31.96 1.23
N VAL A 97 -10.39 30.66 0.87
CA VAL A 97 -9.37 29.86 0.18
C VAL A 97 -9.14 30.36 -1.23
N THR A 98 -10.22 30.62 -1.98
CA THR A 98 -10.12 31.09 -3.38
C THR A 98 -9.50 32.50 -3.50
N LYS A 99 -9.52 33.26 -2.41
CA LYS A 99 -8.94 34.61 -2.31
C LYS A 99 -7.51 34.63 -1.74
N LEU A 100 -6.91 33.49 -1.43
CA LEU A 100 -5.52 33.45 -0.97
C LEU A 100 -4.56 33.93 -2.08
N PRO A 101 -3.53 34.70 -1.75
CA PRO A 101 -2.53 35.12 -2.73
C PRO A 101 -1.85 33.92 -3.37
N GLY A 102 -1.97 33.80 -4.68
CA GLY A 102 -1.39 32.68 -5.46
C GLY A 102 -2.28 31.46 -5.62
N ALA A 103 -3.40 31.33 -4.93
CA ALA A 103 -4.37 30.27 -5.16
C ALA A 103 -4.98 30.37 -6.56
N LYS A 104 -5.11 29.21 -7.23
CA LYS A 104 -5.71 29.14 -8.57
C LYS A 104 -7.09 28.47 -8.49
N THR A 105 -8.03 29.02 -9.25
CA THR A 105 -9.39 28.49 -9.37
C THR A 105 -9.71 28.17 -10.81
N TYR A 106 -10.55 27.17 -11.03
CA TYR A 106 -10.91 26.66 -12.34
C TYR A 106 -12.43 26.52 -12.46
N ASN A 107 -12.97 26.91 -13.61
CA ASN A 107 -14.39 26.68 -13.91
C ASN A 107 -14.59 25.27 -14.44
N THR A 108 -15.64 24.62 -13.98
CA THR A 108 -16.00 23.27 -14.43
C THR A 108 -17.43 23.24 -14.92
N SER A 109 -17.79 22.16 -15.62
CA SER A 109 -19.18 21.92 -16.05
C SER A 109 -20.09 21.43 -14.92
N LEU A 110 -19.57 21.23 -13.69
CA LEU A 110 -20.33 20.66 -12.58
C LEU A 110 -21.20 21.65 -11.83
N GLY A 111 -20.95 22.96 -11.97
CA GLY A 111 -21.73 23.97 -11.29
C GLY A 111 -21.12 25.37 -11.39
N PRO A 112 -21.79 26.37 -10.80
CA PRO A 112 -21.33 27.76 -10.85
C PRO A 112 -20.13 28.04 -9.94
N ASP A 113 -19.86 27.18 -8.96
CA ASP A 113 -18.77 27.37 -7.99
C ASP A 113 -17.42 27.03 -8.63
N PRO A 114 -16.38 27.86 -8.41
CA PRO A 114 -15.04 27.55 -8.91
C PRO A 114 -14.46 26.36 -8.18
N MET A 115 -13.69 25.56 -8.88
CA MET A 115 -12.95 24.42 -8.35
C MET A 115 -11.51 24.81 -8.00
N VAL A 116 -10.92 24.15 -7.02
CA VAL A 116 -9.47 24.19 -6.71
C VAL A 116 -8.85 22.81 -6.97
N LEU A 117 -7.53 22.77 -7.23
CA LEU A 117 -6.82 21.52 -7.45
C LEU A 117 -6.18 21.00 -6.16
N PRO A 118 -6.15 19.68 -5.94
CA PRO A 118 -5.62 19.08 -4.72
C PRO A 118 -4.11 19.28 -4.55
N PHE A 119 -3.38 19.50 -5.64
CA PHE A 119 -1.95 19.73 -5.68
C PHE A 119 -1.55 21.21 -5.80
N ASP A 120 -2.49 22.16 -5.72
CA ASP A 120 -2.16 23.58 -5.66
C ASP A 120 -1.38 23.86 -4.37
N PRO A 121 -0.13 24.39 -4.45
CA PRO A 121 0.73 24.51 -3.28
C PRO A 121 0.23 25.51 -2.23
N VAL A 122 -0.68 26.42 -2.60
CA VAL A 122 -1.32 27.37 -1.68
C VAL A 122 -2.54 26.75 -1.01
N VAL A 123 -3.28 25.92 -1.74
CA VAL A 123 -4.56 25.34 -1.31
C VAL A 123 -4.37 24.03 -0.55
N GLN A 124 -3.46 23.17 -0.99
CA GLN A 124 -3.23 21.85 -0.39
C GLN A 124 -3.03 21.87 1.13
N PRO A 125 -2.21 22.77 1.72
CA PRO A 125 -2.08 22.86 3.18
C PRO A 125 -3.39 23.17 3.91
N LYS A 126 -4.31 23.90 3.24
CA LYS A 126 -5.63 24.25 3.81
C LYS A 126 -6.59 23.06 3.77
N ILE A 127 -6.52 22.26 2.70
CA ILE A 127 -7.26 20.98 2.62
C ILE A 127 -6.81 20.04 3.75
N ILE A 128 -5.51 19.91 3.94
CA ILE A 128 -4.93 19.05 4.99
C ILE A 128 -5.39 19.50 6.38
N ALA A 129 -5.33 20.80 6.65
CA ALA A 129 -5.78 21.35 7.92
C ALA A 129 -7.29 21.07 8.16
N PHE A 130 -8.10 21.17 7.10
CA PHE A 130 -9.52 20.84 7.15
C PHE A 130 -9.74 19.34 7.44
N ILE A 131 -9.05 18.43 6.72
CA ILE A 131 -9.17 16.98 6.94
C ILE A 131 -8.79 16.63 8.37
N LYS A 132 -7.69 17.17 8.91
CA LYS A 132 -7.26 16.95 10.29
C LYS A 132 -8.31 17.40 11.30
N ALA A 133 -8.86 18.60 11.14
CA ALA A 133 -9.89 19.12 12.02
C ALA A 133 -11.17 18.27 11.96
N LEU A 134 -11.57 17.82 10.77
CA LEU A 134 -12.70 16.93 10.55
C LEU A 134 -12.50 15.58 11.27
N CYS A 135 -11.35 14.93 11.05
CA CYS A 135 -11.03 13.67 11.72
C CYS A 135 -11.03 13.81 13.23
N GLN A 136 -10.38 14.85 13.77
CA GLN A 136 -10.32 15.12 15.21
C GLN A 136 -11.70 15.38 15.84
N HIS A 137 -12.65 15.94 15.08
CA HIS A 137 -14.00 16.21 15.59
C HIS A 137 -14.91 15.00 15.51
N PHE A 138 -14.76 14.15 14.49
CA PHE A 138 -15.72 13.12 14.15
C PHE A 138 -15.22 11.68 14.35
N ASP A 139 -13.97 11.46 14.70
CA ASP A 139 -13.48 10.11 14.98
C ASP A 139 -14.34 9.43 16.07
N ASP A 140 -14.68 8.17 15.89
CA ASP A 140 -15.61 7.37 16.72
C ASP A 140 -17.07 7.85 16.76
N ARG A 141 -17.42 8.93 16.06
CA ARG A 141 -18.77 9.50 16.06
C ARG A 141 -19.55 9.22 14.78
N LEU A 142 -18.87 8.80 13.73
CA LEU A 142 -19.44 8.42 12.44
C LEU A 142 -19.17 6.94 12.16
N ASP A 143 -20.07 6.30 11.42
CA ASP A 143 -19.88 4.91 10.99
C ASP A 143 -18.96 4.83 9.75
N TYR A 144 -18.87 5.89 8.95
CA TYR A 144 -17.88 6.04 7.87
C TYR A 144 -17.77 7.49 7.38
N ILE A 145 -16.66 7.79 6.70
CA ILE A 145 -16.44 9.08 6.01
C ILE A 145 -16.10 8.81 4.54
N VAL A 146 -16.90 9.35 3.62
CA VAL A 146 -16.54 9.36 2.19
C VAL A 146 -15.60 10.53 1.93
N MET A 147 -14.38 10.21 1.53
CA MET A 147 -13.33 11.20 1.25
C MET A 147 -13.67 12.01 0.00
N GLY A 148 -13.62 13.32 0.10
CA GLY A 148 -13.78 14.22 -1.05
C GLY A 148 -12.48 14.45 -1.81
N GLY A 149 -12.57 14.70 -3.10
CA GLY A 149 -11.44 15.19 -3.89
C GLY A 149 -10.50 14.15 -4.47
N LEU A 150 -10.84 12.86 -4.43
CA LEU A 150 -9.92 11.78 -4.75
C LEU A 150 -10.25 10.98 -6.04
N GLY A 151 -11.29 11.29 -6.73
CA GLY A 151 -11.69 10.50 -7.91
C GLY A 151 -12.56 11.28 -8.91
N TYR A 152 -13.26 10.57 -9.78
CA TYR A 152 -14.09 11.14 -10.84
C TYR A 152 -15.58 11.09 -10.52
N LYS A 153 -16.21 12.22 -10.60
CA LYS A 153 -17.62 12.59 -10.37
C LYS A 153 -18.05 12.79 -8.92
N THR A 154 -18.84 13.85 -8.76
CA THR A 154 -19.51 14.36 -7.55
C THR A 154 -18.57 14.87 -6.47
N GLU A 155 -18.40 14.20 -5.35
CA GLU A 155 -17.53 14.64 -4.24
C GLU A 155 -16.05 14.56 -4.62
N SER A 156 -15.74 13.78 -5.66
CA SER A 156 -14.39 13.39 -6.07
C SER A 156 -14.08 13.70 -7.54
N TYR A 157 -14.43 14.89 -8.02
CA TYR A 157 -14.29 15.22 -9.44
C TYR A 157 -12.86 15.57 -9.85
N MET A 158 -12.34 14.84 -10.84
CA MET A 158 -11.08 15.09 -11.52
C MET A 158 -11.36 15.49 -12.99
N PRO A 159 -11.44 16.78 -13.34
CA PRO A 159 -11.60 17.20 -14.73
C PRO A 159 -10.33 16.96 -15.54
N LEU A 160 -10.43 16.78 -16.84
CA LEU A 160 -9.25 16.80 -17.72
C LEU A 160 -8.60 18.19 -17.71
N PRO A 161 -7.25 18.30 -17.75
CA PRO A 161 -6.54 19.57 -17.70
C PRO A 161 -6.97 20.53 -18.83
N SER A 162 -7.18 20.03 -20.05
CA SER A 162 -7.70 20.81 -21.18
C SER A 162 -9.11 21.34 -20.96
N GLY A 163 -9.95 20.62 -20.22
CA GLY A 163 -11.33 21.01 -19.91
C GLY A 163 -11.44 22.16 -18.91
N ILE A 164 -10.37 22.43 -18.17
CA ILE A 164 -10.28 23.54 -17.20
C ILE A 164 -9.23 24.60 -17.58
N GLY A 165 -8.66 24.49 -18.79
CA GLY A 165 -7.67 25.44 -19.30
C GLY A 165 -6.33 25.39 -18.58
N LEU A 166 -5.97 24.25 -17.99
CA LEU A 166 -4.70 24.05 -17.31
C LEU A 166 -3.63 23.62 -18.33
N ASP A 167 -2.51 24.34 -18.38
CA ASP A 167 -1.36 24.02 -19.22
C ASP A 167 -0.46 22.97 -18.53
N MET A 168 -0.93 21.75 -18.55
CA MET A 168 -0.19 20.55 -18.07
C MET A 168 -0.43 19.39 -19.02
N THR A 169 0.54 18.49 -19.15
CA THR A 169 0.29 17.21 -19.82
C THR A 169 -0.69 16.37 -18.99
N VAL A 170 -1.41 15.46 -19.61
CA VAL A 170 -2.33 14.56 -18.88
C VAL A 170 -1.54 13.69 -17.90
N SER A 171 -0.34 13.25 -18.24
CA SER A 171 0.54 12.48 -17.36
C SER A 171 0.91 13.25 -16.10
N ASP A 172 1.53 14.43 -16.24
CA ASP A 172 1.95 15.24 -15.10
C ASP A 172 0.78 15.62 -14.18
N TYR A 173 -0.39 15.90 -14.80
CA TYR A 173 -1.62 16.20 -14.07
C TYR A 173 -2.11 14.99 -13.27
N THR A 174 -2.11 13.81 -13.90
CA THR A 174 -2.52 12.56 -13.28
C THR A 174 -1.61 12.19 -12.12
N ASP A 175 -0.29 12.30 -12.32
CA ASP A 175 0.71 12.02 -11.29
C ASP A 175 0.57 12.96 -10.09
N ALA A 176 0.38 14.26 -10.33
CA ALA A 176 0.14 15.23 -9.27
C ALA A 176 -1.17 14.97 -8.51
N TRP A 177 -2.21 14.49 -9.21
CA TRP A 177 -3.48 14.12 -8.58
C TRP A 177 -3.35 12.87 -7.70
N VAL A 178 -2.69 11.81 -8.22
CA VAL A 178 -2.41 10.58 -7.47
C VAL A 178 -1.61 10.89 -6.21
N ALA A 179 -0.53 11.68 -6.34
CA ALA A 179 0.30 12.10 -5.23
C ALA A 179 -0.49 12.83 -4.13
N SER A 180 -1.35 13.76 -4.52
CA SER A 180 -2.19 14.49 -3.56
C SER A 180 -3.24 13.61 -2.91
N SER A 181 -3.81 12.67 -3.67
CA SER A 181 -4.79 11.72 -3.17
C SER A 181 -4.18 10.78 -2.13
N ALA A 182 -2.99 10.27 -2.39
CA ALA A 182 -2.23 9.47 -1.44
C ALA A 182 -2.00 10.24 -0.13
N PHE A 183 -1.57 11.49 -0.24
CA PHE A 183 -1.35 12.35 0.93
C PHE A 183 -2.64 12.59 1.76
N PHE A 184 -3.80 12.73 1.10
CA PHE A 184 -5.08 12.86 1.82
C PHE A 184 -5.47 11.55 2.51
N ILE A 185 -5.33 10.43 1.84
CA ILE A 185 -5.55 9.08 2.41
C ILE A 185 -4.71 8.90 3.69
N ASP A 186 -3.41 9.22 3.62
CA ASP A 186 -2.51 9.16 4.77
C ASP A 186 -2.96 10.09 5.90
N THR A 187 -3.45 11.29 5.55
CA THR A 187 -3.95 12.25 6.54
C THR A 187 -5.19 11.70 7.26
N TYR A 188 -6.12 11.04 6.55
CA TYR A 188 -7.25 10.36 7.19
C TYR A 188 -6.77 9.23 8.10
N ASN A 189 -5.91 8.34 7.60
CA ASN A 189 -5.39 7.21 8.38
C ASN A 189 -4.66 7.64 9.66
N GLN A 190 -3.88 8.71 9.60
CA GLN A 190 -3.13 9.23 10.77
C GLN A 190 -4.00 9.90 11.82
N ASN A 191 -5.21 10.33 11.48
CA ASN A 191 -6.08 11.12 12.35
C ASN A 191 -7.41 10.45 12.69
N LEU A 192 -7.68 9.25 12.17
CA LEU A 192 -8.81 8.40 12.55
C LEU A 192 -8.30 7.16 13.28
N SER A 193 -8.93 6.79 14.38
CA SER A 193 -8.56 5.61 15.17
C SER A 193 -9.39 4.37 14.81
N SER A 194 -10.66 4.55 14.46
CA SER A 194 -11.60 3.46 14.19
C SER A 194 -12.61 3.74 13.08
N THR A 195 -12.89 4.99 12.76
CA THR A 195 -13.86 5.35 11.71
C THR A 195 -13.33 4.99 10.32
N PRO A 196 -14.02 4.13 9.54
CA PRO A 196 -13.64 3.83 8.17
C PRO A 196 -13.69 5.07 7.29
N PHE A 197 -12.70 5.21 6.40
CA PHE A 197 -12.67 6.25 5.40
C PHE A 197 -12.72 5.63 3.99
N ILE A 198 -13.65 6.09 3.19
CA ILE A 198 -14.12 5.42 1.99
C ILE A 198 -13.75 6.21 0.75
N LEU A 199 -13.13 5.56 -0.22
CA LEU A 199 -13.01 6.11 -1.56
C LEU A 199 -14.27 5.77 -2.35
N ALA A 200 -15.03 6.78 -2.72
CA ALA A 200 -16.12 6.63 -3.67
C ALA A 200 -15.60 6.80 -5.10
N SER A 201 -15.80 5.80 -5.94
CA SER A 201 -15.43 5.84 -7.36
C SER A 201 -16.65 5.67 -8.25
N GLY A 202 -16.75 6.49 -9.28
CA GLY A 202 -17.80 6.38 -10.30
C GLY A 202 -17.38 5.53 -11.50
N ALA A 203 -18.19 5.57 -12.55
CA ALA A 203 -17.89 4.91 -13.82
C ALA A 203 -16.52 5.36 -14.36
N PRO A 204 -15.73 4.43 -14.92
CA PRO A 204 -14.43 4.75 -15.43
C PRO A 204 -14.54 5.73 -16.57
N PHE A 205 -13.49 6.47 -16.71
CA PHE A 205 -13.24 7.24 -17.87
C PHE A 205 -13.09 6.36 -19.09
N SER A 206 -13.38 6.92 -20.23
CA SER A 206 -12.92 6.39 -21.51
C SER A 206 -11.40 6.53 -21.71
N ASP A 207 -10.70 7.16 -20.75
CA ASP A 207 -9.26 7.40 -20.82
C ASP A 207 -8.49 6.39 -19.96
N PRO A 208 -7.59 5.57 -20.58
CA PRO A 208 -6.79 4.59 -19.84
C PRO A 208 -5.91 5.18 -18.73
N GLN A 209 -5.41 6.43 -18.87
CA GLN A 209 -4.56 7.07 -17.87
C GLN A 209 -5.34 7.41 -16.60
N ALA A 210 -6.60 7.82 -16.75
CA ALA A 210 -7.44 8.09 -15.58
C ALA A 210 -7.82 6.80 -14.83
N ALA A 211 -8.03 5.69 -15.54
CA ALA A 211 -8.24 4.39 -14.92
C ALA A 211 -7.00 3.94 -14.12
N ALA A 212 -5.81 4.14 -14.68
CA ALA A 212 -4.55 3.85 -13.98
C ALA A 212 -4.37 4.72 -12.73
N ALA A 213 -4.73 6.01 -12.80
CA ALA A 213 -4.69 6.92 -11.65
C ALA A 213 -5.61 6.45 -10.51
N ILE A 214 -6.85 6.08 -10.81
CA ILE A 214 -7.80 5.58 -9.82
C ILE A 214 -7.26 4.29 -9.18
N MET A 215 -6.70 3.39 -9.98
CA MET A 215 -6.08 2.17 -9.45
C MET A 215 -4.89 2.48 -8.54
N ALA A 216 -4.04 3.44 -8.89
CA ALA A 216 -2.93 3.86 -8.05
C ALA A 216 -3.42 4.43 -6.70
N ILE A 217 -4.47 5.26 -6.72
CA ILE A 217 -5.10 5.80 -5.51
C ILE A 217 -5.70 4.69 -4.64
N ILE A 218 -6.44 3.76 -5.25
CA ILE A 218 -7.04 2.62 -4.53
C ILE A 218 -5.93 1.75 -3.92
N ASN A 219 -4.92 1.38 -4.70
CA ASN A 219 -3.81 0.56 -4.20
C ASN A 219 -3.09 1.23 -3.02
N HIS A 220 -2.93 2.55 -3.05
CA HIS A 220 -2.40 3.27 -1.90
C HIS A 220 -3.33 3.16 -0.68
N GLY A 221 -4.64 3.35 -0.87
CA GLY A 221 -5.61 3.23 0.21
C GLY A 221 -5.66 1.82 0.81
N LEU A 222 -5.50 0.79 -0.02
CA LEU A 222 -5.48 -0.61 0.41
C LEU A 222 -4.32 -0.95 1.37
N LEU A 223 -3.33 -0.09 1.53
CA LEU A 223 -2.31 -0.21 2.58
C LEU A 223 -2.90 -0.07 4.00
N TYR A 224 -4.09 0.50 4.14
CA TYR A 224 -4.69 0.80 5.44
C TYR A 224 -5.96 -0.02 5.67
N PRO A 225 -6.08 -0.74 6.81
CA PRO A 225 -7.22 -1.60 7.09
C PRO A 225 -8.55 -0.85 7.24
N GLN A 226 -8.52 0.44 7.60
CA GLN A 226 -9.70 1.31 7.71
C GLN A 226 -10.17 1.87 6.37
N PHE A 227 -9.38 1.73 5.31
CA PHE A 227 -9.76 2.19 3.98
C PHE A 227 -10.80 1.27 3.37
N GLY A 228 -11.90 1.85 2.92
CA GLY A 228 -12.97 1.16 2.22
C GLY A 228 -13.16 1.67 0.81
N ILE A 229 -13.92 0.90 0.03
CA ILE A 229 -14.21 1.20 -1.37
C ILE A 229 -15.72 1.23 -1.59
N MET A 230 -16.20 2.26 -2.25
CA MET A 230 -17.58 2.31 -2.69
C MET A 230 -17.70 2.70 -4.16
N GLN A 231 -18.72 2.19 -4.83
CA GLN A 231 -19.01 2.50 -6.22
C GLN A 231 -20.28 3.32 -6.35
N TRP A 232 -20.21 4.38 -7.14
CA TRP A 232 -21.33 5.22 -7.52
C TRP A 232 -21.93 4.75 -8.83
N GLY A 233 -23.20 4.43 -8.83
CA GLY A 233 -23.91 4.05 -10.03
C GLY A 233 -24.33 2.58 -10.09
N LEU A 234 -24.65 2.01 -8.92
CA LEU A 234 -25.30 0.70 -8.83
C LEU A 234 -26.63 0.71 -9.55
N ASN A 235 -26.85 -0.26 -10.41
CA ASN A 235 -28.08 -0.47 -11.15
C ASN A 235 -28.32 -1.96 -11.41
N ALA A 236 -29.47 -2.32 -11.98
CA ALA A 236 -29.88 -3.71 -12.21
C ALA A 236 -28.96 -4.52 -13.15
N THR A 237 -28.08 -3.86 -13.91
CA THR A 237 -27.11 -4.52 -14.80
C THR A 237 -25.69 -4.54 -14.23
N SER A 238 -25.49 -4.07 -13.00
CA SER A 238 -24.19 -4.06 -12.36
C SER A 238 -23.69 -5.48 -12.12
N ASN A 239 -22.43 -5.73 -12.48
CA ASN A 239 -21.78 -7.03 -12.35
C ASN A 239 -20.26 -6.85 -12.18
N ASN A 240 -19.55 -7.92 -11.93
CA ASN A 240 -18.09 -7.94 -11.70
C ASN A 240 -17.24 -7.73 -12.97
N GLY A 241 -17.84 -7.60 -14.14
CA GLY A 241 -17.14 -7.20 -15.37
C GLY A 241 -16.65 -5.75 -15.35
N PHE A 242 -17.20 -4.94 -14.44
CA PHE A 242 -16.73 -3.60 -14.16
C PHE A 242 -15.65 -3.62 -13.07
N PHE A 243 -14.47 -3.07 -13.33
CA PHE A 243 -13.28 -3.28 -12.48
C PHE A 243 -13.46 -2.82 -11.02
N ILE A 244 -14.19 -1.71 -10.77
CA ILE A 244 -14.48 -1.26 -9.39
C ILE A 244 -15.38 -2.25 -8.66
N ASN A 245 -16.40 -2.80 -9.34
CA ASN A 245 -17.29 -3.81 -8.76
C ASN A 245 -16.51 -5.07 -8.41
N LYS A 246 -15.56 -5.47 -9.27
CA LYS A 246 -14.67 -6.60 -8.99
C LYS A 246 -13.78 -6.31 -7.78
N LEU A 247 -13.20 -5.11 -7.67
CA LEU A 247 -12.41 -4.71 -6.50
C LEU A 247 -13.23 -4.73 -5.21
N ILE A 248 -14.48 -4.26 -5.25
CA ILE A 248 -15.39 -4.34 -4.11
C ILE A 248 -15.61 -5.81 -3.74
N GLN A 249 -15.96 -6.66 -4.69
CA GLN A 249 -16.19 -8.08 -4.45
C GLN A 249 -14.95 -8.80 -3.89
N ASP A 250 -13.77 -8.50 -4.42
CA ASP A 250 -12.50 -9.11 -3.99
C ASP A 250 -12.08 -8.66 -2.56
N ASN A 251 -12.59 -7.53 -2.06
CA ASN A 251 -12.24 -6.97 -0.75
C ASN A 251 -13.37 -6.99 0.27
N ALA A 252 -14.55 -7.51 -0.08
CA ALA A 252 -15.75 -7.46 0.76
C ALA A 252 -15.63 -8.22 2.10
N SER A 253 -14.73 -9.22 2.20
CA SER A 253 -14.48 -9.95 3.45
C SER A 253 -13.64 -9.17 4.46
N ASP A 254 -12.80 -8.24 3.99
CA ASP A 254 -11.70 -7.69 4.77
C ASP A 254 -11.82 -6.18 5.01
N ARG A 255 -12.68 -5.50 4.25
CA ARG A 255 -12.80 -4.04 4.24
C ARG A 255 -14.24 -3.59 4.12
N ALA A 256 -14.51 -2.35 4.52
CA ALA A 256 -15.81 -1.71 4.29
C ALA A 256 -16.06 -1.53 2.79
N THR A 257 -17.13 -2.13 2.27
CA THR A 257 -17.50 -2.07 0.86
C THR A 257 -18.93 -1.64 0.66
N GLY A 258 -19.17 -0.69 -0.25
CA GLY A 258 -20.49 -0.12 -0.44
C GLY A 258 -20.83 0.27 -1.86
N PHE A 259 -22.10 0.57 -2.05
CA PHE A 259 -22.63 1.08 -3.31
C PHE A 259 -23.60 2.24 -3.07
N GLN A 260 -23.71 3.12 -4.07
CA GLN A 260 -24.80 4.06 -4.17
C GLN A 260 -25.59 3.77 -5.44
N LEU A 261 -26.92 3.74 -5.35
CA LEU A 261 -27.79 3.64 -6.53
C LEU A 261 -27.51 4.76 -7.52
N THR A 262 -27.58 4.45 -8.80
CA THR A 262 -27.45 5.44 -9.89
C THR A 262 -28.50 6.54 -9.79
N GLY A 263 -29.70 6.21 -9.35
CA GLY A 263 -30.82 7.13 -9.20
C GLY A 263 -31.99 6.51 -8.43
N ALA A 264 -33.01 7.31 -8.19
CA ALA A 264 -34.27 6.86 -7.62
C ALA A 264 -35.09 6.04 -8.64
N SER A 265 -35.87 5.09 -8.14
CA SER A 265 -36.68 4.19 -8.99
C SER A 265 -37.78 4.91 -9.79
N ASP A 266 -38.24 6.06 -9.30
CA ASP A 266 -39.25 6.91 -9.93
C ASP A 266 -38.66 7.90 -10.96
N GLY A 267 -37.33 7.90 -11.13
CA GLY A 267 -36.60 8.80 -12.02
C GLY A 267 -36.54 10.26 -11.54
N SER A 268 -36.95 10.55 -10.31
CA SER A 268 -36.97 11.92 -9.76
C SER A 268 -35.57 12.48 -9.50
N VAL A 269 -34.59 11.62 -9.23
CA VAL A 269 -33.20 11.98 -8.93
C VAL A 269 -32.24 10.97 -9.57
N GLY A 270 -31.14 11.46 -10.10
CA GLY A 270 -30.04 10.63 -10.59
C GLY A 270 -30.26 10.06 -11.99
N GLY A 271 -29.67 8.89 -12.26
CA GLY A 271 -29.73 8.18 -13.53
C GLY A 271 -30.71 7.02 -13.52
N ASP A 272 -30.78 6.30 -14.67
CA ASP A 272 -31.65 5.16 -14.86
C ASP A 272 -31.11 3.91 -14.14
N LEU A 273 -31.94 3.24 -13.31
CA LEU A 273 -31.61 1.98 -12.65
C LEU A 273 -31.44 0.78 -13.59
N LYS A 274 -31.76 0.92 -14.88
CA LYS A 274 -31.67 -0.16 -15.88
C LYS A 274 -32.53 -1.40 -15.56
N GLY A 275 -33.49 -1.28 -14.66
CA GLY A 275 -34.39 -2.33 -14.18
C GLY A 275 -35.19 -1.86 -12.97
N THR A 276 -35.64 -2.81 -12.14
CA THR A 276 -36.38 -2.51 -10.92
C THR A 276 -35.42 -2.13 -9.77
N LEU A 277 -35.98 -1.48 -8.73
CA LEU A 277 -35.24 -1.22 -7.50
C LEU A 277 -34.71 -2.52 -6.87
N GLU A 278 -35.55 -3.56 -6.81
CA GLU A 278 -35.19 -4.89 -6.30
C GLU A 278 -33.97 -5.45 -7.04
N GLN A 279 -34.00 -5.48 -8.36
CA GLN A 279 -32.87 -5.98 -9.16
C GLN A 279 -31.59 -5.18 -8.95
N ALA A 280 -31.68 -3.87 -8.72
CA ALA A 280 -30.50 -3.05 -8.45
C ALA A 280 -29.91 -3.32 -7.06
N LEU A 281 -30.76 -3.50 -6.05
CA LEU A 281 -30.37 -3.85 -4.69
C LEU A 281 -29.75 -5.26 -4.63
N ASP A 282 -30.38 -6.25 -5.27
CA ASP A 282 -29.87 -7.63 -5.38
C ASP A 282 -28.48 -7.66 -6.03
N ALA A 283 -28.26 -6.82 -7.07
CA ALA A 283 -26.95 -6.71 -7.71
C ALA A 283 -25.88 -6.21 -6.73
N GLY A 284 -26.18 -5.25 -5.87
CA GLY A 284 -25.27 -4.75 -4.85
C GLY A 284 -24.94 -5.79 -3.78
N VAL A 285 -25.94 -6.50 -3.29
CA VAL A 285 -25.77 -7.62 -2.34
C VAL A 285 -24.91 -8.71 -2.96
N GLY A 286 -25.19 -9.11 -4.20
CA GLY A 286 -24.44 -10.14 -4.92
C GLY A 286 -22.97 -9.76 -5.23
N LEU A 287 -22.65 -8.46 -5.23
CA LEU A 287 -21.29 -7.92 -5.38
C LEU A 287 -20.55 -7.74 -4.04
N GLY A 288 -21.18 -8.13 -2.92
CA GLY A 288 -20.53 -8.10 -1.60
C GLY A 288 -20.63 -6.76 -0.88
N ALA A 289 -21.71 -6.02 -1.08
CA ALA A 289 -21.96 -4.78 -0.32
C ALA A 289 -22.10 -5.04 1.18
N ASP A 290 -21.44 -4.26 2.01
CA ASP A 290 -21.75 -4.11 3.41
C ASP A 290 -22.94 -3.16 3.60
N TRP A 291 -22.99 -2.09 2.78
CA TRP A 291 -24.09 -1.15 2.75
C TRP A 291 -24.43 -0.69 1.34
N ILE A 292 -25.67 -0.25 1.16
CA ILE A 292 -26.13 0.37 -0.08
C ILE A 292 -26.81 1.69 0.24
N GLU A 293 -26.43 2.76 -0.45
CA GLU A 293 -27.04 4.06 -0.35
C GLU A 293 -28.19 4.20 -1.35
N ILE A 294 -29.37 4.57 -0.87
CA ILE A 294 -30.60 4.75 -1.64
C ILE A 294 -31.15 6.16 -1.49
N TYR A 295 -31.88 6.63 -2.48
CA TYR A 295 -32.46 7.97 -2.45
C TYR A 295 -33.72 8.04 -1.60
N ALA A 296 -34.00 9.23 -1.04
CA ALA A 296 -35.17 9.50 -0.22
C ALA A 296 -36.50 9.09 -0.87
N ALA A 297 -36.63 9.27 -2.18
CA ALA A 297 -37.83 8.88 -2.93
C ALA A 297 -38.17 7.38 -2.77
N ASP A 298 -37.15 6.52 -2.75
CA ASP A 298 -37.32 5.09 -2.53
C ASP A 298 -37.45 4.76 -1.03
N ALA A 299 -36.61 5.36 -0.19
CA ALA A 299 -36.59 5.12 1.25
C ALA A 299 -37.89 5.50 1.95
N MET A 300 -38.58 6.51 1.45
CA MET A 300 -39.84 7.01 2.01
C MET A 300 -41.09 6.41 1.34
N ASN A 301 -40.93 5.63 0.26
CA ASN A 301 -42.06 5.01 -0.41
C ASN A 301 -42.53 3.76 0.32
N SER A 302 -43.71 3.84 0.92
CA SER A 302 -44.28 2.73 1.69
C SER A 302 -44.52 1.45 0.87
N ALA A 303 -44.63 1.52 -0.46
CA ALA A 303 -44.75 0.35 -1.32
C ALA A 303 -43.46 -0.51 -1.29
N TYR A 304 -42.32 0.08 -1.02
CA TYR A 304 -41.05 -0.61 -0.95
C TYR A 304 -40.67 -1.09 0.47
N ALA A 305 -41.46 -0.75 1.50
CA ALA A 305 -41.13 -1.09 2.89
C ALA A 305 -40.80 -2.58 3.11
N PRO A 306 -41.52 -3.57 2.53
CA PRO A 306 -41.18 -4.99 2.70
C PRO A 306 -39.83 -5.34 2.00
N LEU A 307 -39.59 -4.81 0.81
CA LEU A 307 -38.34 -5.01 0.05
C LEU A 307 -37.16 -4.44 0.84
N LEU A 308 -37.25 -3.17 1.26
CA LEU A 308 -36.19 -2.49 1.99
C LEU A 308 -35.85 -3.22 3.29
N ALA A 309 -36.88 -3.68 4.03
CA ALA A 309 -36.66 -4.45 5.25
C ALA A 309 -35.96 -5.80 4.99
N SER A 310 -36.28 -6.46 3.88
CA SER A 310 -35.59 -7.71 3.48
C SER A 310 -34.12 -7.48 3.16
N ILE A 311 -33.83 -6.53 2.28
CA ILE A 311 -32.46 -6.21 1.85
C ILE A 311 -31.62 -5.66 3.02
N ASP A 312 -32.20 -4.75 3.83
CA ASP A 312 -31.52 -4.22 5.02
C ASP A 312 -31.15 -5.34 6.00
N SER A 313 -32.07 -6.29 6.21
CA SER A 313 -31.80 -7.45 7.04
C SER A 313 -30.67 -8.33 6.46
N GLU A 314 -30.63 -8.54 5.14
CA GLU A 314 -29.60 -9.32 4.47
C GLU A 314 -28.22 -8.66 4.60
N LEU A 315 -28.11 -7.35 4.36
CA LEU A 315 -26.88 -6.59 4.52
C LEU A 315 -26.40 -6.52 5.98
N ASN A 316 -27.32 -6.62 6.96
CA ASN A 316 -26.99 -6.62 8.38
C ASN A 316 -26.62 -8.02 8.92
N VAL A 317 -26.84 -9.09 8.17
CA VAL A 317 -26.33 -10.41 8.55
C VAL A 317 -24.81 -10.34 8.46
N LEU A 318 -24.14 -10.31 9.61
CA LEU A 318 -22.71 -10.61 9.66
C LEU A 318 -22.53 -11.94 8.94
N PRO A 319 -21.57 -12.11 8.05
CA PRO A 319 -21.20 -13.44 7.62
C PRO A 319 -20.92 -14.22 8.91
N GLY A 320 -21.90 -15.05 9.31
CA GLY A 320 -21.74 -15.91 10.46
C GLY A 320 -20.49 -16.73 10.17
N PRO A 321 -19.65 -17.03 11.17
CA PRO A 321 -18.64 -18.01 10.96
C PRO A 321 -19.39 -19.23 10.42
N THR A 322 -19.22 -19.54 9.13
CA THR A 322 -19.64 -20.82 8.58
C THR A 322 -19.08 -21.84 9.57
N PRO A 323 -19.88 -22.76 10.16
CA PRO A 323 -19.34 -23.79 11.02
C PRO A 323 -18.52 -24.71 10.13
N THR A 324 -17.36 -24.25 9.75
CA THR A 324 -16.26 -25.08 9.30
C THR A 324 -15.87 -25.90 10.53
N PRO A 325 -15.74 -27.24 10.44
CA PRO A 325 -15.12 -28.00 11.52
C PRO A 325 -13.82 -27.24 11.84
N SER A 326 -13.71 -26.78 13.10
CA SER A 326 -12.58 -25.95 13.56
C SER A 326 -11.30 -26.47 12.88
N PRO A 327 -10.79 -25.81 11.86
CA PRO A 327 -9.45 -26.10 11.45
C PRO A 327 -8.61 -25.73 12.67
N THR A 328 -7.75 -26.65 13.09
CA THR A 328 -6.56 -26.23 13.83
C THR A 328 -6.10 -24.93 13.17
N PRO A 329 -5.99 -23.79 13.91
CA PRO A 329 -5.58 -22.54 13.29
C PRO A 329 -4.38 -22.87 12.41
N PRO A 330 -4.37 -22.46 11.13
CA PRO A 330 -3.20 -22.71 10.30
C PRO A 330 -2.01 -22.17 11.09
N PRO A 331 -0.90 -22.88 11.13
CA PRO A 331 0.28 -22.35 11.80
C PRO A 331 0.50 -20.94 11.26
N PRO A 332 0.79 -19.96 12.11
CA PRO A 332 0.97 -18.58 11.68
C PRO A 332 1.95 -18.56 10.50
N PRO A 333 1.65 -17.84 9.41
CA PRO A 333 2.44 -17.93 8.20
C PRO A 333 3.89 -17.59 8.52
N LYS A 334 4.79 -18.46 8.09
CA LYS A 334 6.24 -18.27 8.17
C LYS A 334 6.63 -17.47 6.93
N TYR A 335 7.34 -16.38 7.08
CA TYR A 335 7.73 -15.53 5.93
C TYR A 335 9.00 -14.75 6.20
N LEU A 336 9.68 -14.39 5.11
CA LEU A 336 10.75 -13.41 5.11
C LEU A 336 10.11 -12.01 4.97
N LEU A 337 10.32 -11.13 5.96
CA LEU A 337 9.71 -9.80 6.00
C LEU A 337 10.49 -8.76 5.22
N ASN A 338 11.79 -8.91 5.19
CA ASN A 338 12.69 -7.92 4.61
C ASN A 338 13.97 -8.62 4.14
N ILE A 339 14.58 -8.05 3.12
CA ILE A 339 16.01 -8.23 2.87
C ILE A 339 16.64 -6.88 2.64
N SER A 340 17.83 -6.74 3.19
CA SER A 340 18.72 -5.61 2.93
C SER A 340 20.10 -6.15 2.54
N THR A 341 20.67 -5.69 1.43
CA THR A 341 22.02 -6.07 1.04
C THR A 341 22.88 -4.84 0.83
N ARG A 342 24.00 -4.79 1.56
CA ARG A 342 25.05 -3.80 1.35
C ARG A 342 26.15 -4.41 0.51
N VAL A 343 26.55 -3.69 -0.54
CA VAL A 343 27.61 -4.11 -1.46
C VAL A 343 28.27 -2.89 -2.10
N ASP A 344 29.49 -3.05 -2.58
CA ASP A 344 30.16 -2.08 -3.43
C ASP A 344 29.56 -2.13 -4.85
N VAL A 345 28.75 -1.12 -5.18
CA VAL A 345 28.07 -0.99 -6.48
C VAL A 345 29.06 -0.50 -7.52
N GLN A 346 29.24 -1.28 -8.56
CA GLN A 346 30.09 -0.97 -9.70
C GLN A 346 29.24 -0.71 -10.95
N SER A 347 29.86 -0.30 -12.05
CA SER A 347 29.17 -0.05 -13.32
C SER A 347 29.01 -1.30 -14.18
N GLY A 348 28.06 -1.30 -15.12
CA GLY A 348 27.85 -2.37 -16.11
C GLY A 348 27.44 -3.71 -15.47
N ASP A 349 28.09 -4.81 -15.84
CA ASP A 349 27.78 -6.16 -15.37
C ASP A 349 27.97 -6.36 -13.85
N SER A 350 28.70 -5.47 -13.21
CA SER A 350 28.96 -5.45 -11.77
C SER A 350 28.01 -4.52 -10.99
N ALA A 351 26.92 -4.04 -11.61
CA ALA A 351 25.83 -3.38 -10.93
C ALA A 351 25.21 -4.32 -9.87
N MET A 352 24.63 -3.75 -8.83
CA MET A 352 23.91 -4.54 -7.85
C MET A 352 22.57 -4.99 -8.42
N ILE A 353 22.26 -6.28 -8.31
CA ILE A 353 21.02 -6.86 -8.81
C ILE A 353 20.34 -7.64 -7.69
N GLY A 354 19.17 -7.18 -7.27
CA GLY A 354 18.30 -7.86 -6.30
C GLY A 354 17.17 -8.59 -6.99
N GLY A 355 17.12 -9.93 -6.89
CA GLY A 355 16.03 -10.75 -7.38
C GLY A 355 15.09 -11.18 -6.25
N PHE A 356 13.79 -11.22 -6.50
CA PHE A 356 12.81 -11.73 -5.56
C PHE A 356 11.60 -12.39 -6.27
N ILE A 357 10.95 -13.29 -5.55
CA ILE A 357 9.77 -14.03 -6.02
C ILE A 357 8.61 -13.74 -5.09
N ILE A 358 7.51 -13.29 -5.65
CA ILE A 358 6.22 -13.18 -4.96
C ILE A 358 5.39 -14.41 -5.29
N SER A 359 4.99 -15.15 -4.27
CA SER A 359 4.09 -16.32 -4.38
C SER A 359 2.71 -16.00 -3.80
N GLY A 360 1.76 -16.90 -4.04
CA GLY A 360 0.39 -16.75 -3.58
C GLY A 360 -0.56 -16.36 -4.71
N ASN A 361 -1.75 -15.88 -4.37
CA ASN A 361 -2.81 -15.59 -5.32
C ASN A 361 -3.24 -14.11 -5.34
N ALA A 362 -2.70 -13.30 -4.44
CA ALA A 362 -3.01 -11.87 -4.30
C ALA A 362 -1.81 -11.00 -4.64
N ASN A 363 -2.06 -9.75 -5.01
CA ASN A 363 -1.01 -8.75 -5.17
C ASN A 363 -0.31 -8.51 -3.83
N LYS A 364 0.97 -8.12 -3.90
CA LYS A 364 1.84 -7.86 -2.76
C LYS A 364 2.32 -6.42 -2.79
N ASN A 365 2.12 -5.69 -1.70
CA ASN A 365 2.64 -4.33 -1.55
C ASN A 365 4.06 -4.40 -1.01
N ILE A 366 5.00 -3.88 -1.78
CA ILE A 366 6.42 -3.87 -1.42
C ILE A 366 7.00 -2.46 -1.54
N VAL A 367 8.03 -2.22 -0.75
CA VAL A 367 8.93 -1.07 -0.88
C VAL A 367 10.32 -1.55 -1.17
N ILE A 368 10.95 -0.97 -2.18
CA ILE A 368 12.36 -1.19 -2.49
C ILE A 368 13.08 0.14 -2.32
N ARG A 369 14.17 0.16 -1.54
CA ARG A 369 14.99 1.35 -1.31
C ARG A 369 16.42 1.11 -1.79
N ALA A 370 17.04 2.18 -2.27
CA ALA A 370 18.47 2.21 -2.56
C ALA A 370 19.10 3.38 -1.81
N LEU A 371 19.85 3.05 -0.77
CA LEU A 371 20.50 4.01 0.12
C LEU A 371 21.99 4.08 -0.19
N GLY A 372 22.53 5.27 -0.24
CA GLY A 372 23.94 5.53 -0.47
C GLY A 372 24.47 6.61 0.47
N PRO A 373 24.15 7.90 0.26
CA PRO A 373 24.68 9.01 1.05
C PRO A 373 24.45 8.88 2.55
N SER A 374 23.28 8.38 2.98
CA SER A 374 22.95 8.19 4.40
C SER A 374 23.86 7.18 5.11
N LEU A 375 24.46 6.24 4.38
CA LEU A 375 25.39 5.26 4.95
C LEU A 375 26.67 5.88 5.49
N ALA A 376 27.06 7.07 4.99
CA ALA A 376 28.24 7.80 5.50
C ALA A 376 28.08 8.16 6.99
N ALA A 377 26.86 8.52 7.41
CA ALA A 377 26.56 8.78 8.82
C ALA A 377 26.68 7.54 9.71
N GLN A 378 26.63 6.35 9.09
CA GLN A 378 26.83 5.05 9.76
C GLN A 378 28.30 4.58 9.70
N GLY A 379 29.20 5.40 9.21
CA GLY A 379 30.64 5.11 9.15
C GLY A 379 31.08 4.31 7.92
N VAL A 380 30.16 4.05 6.95
CA VAL A 380 30.54 3.39 5.69
C VAL A 380 31.38 4.34 4.84
N GLN A 381 32.53 3.86 4.40
CA GLN A 381 33.41 4.63 3.54
C GLN A 381 33.03 4.48 2.07
N THR A 382 33.37 5.47 1.25
CA THR A 382 33.17 5.44 -0.23
C THR A 382 31.73 5.08 -0.61
N VAL A 383 30.76 5.83 -0.06
CA VAL A 383 29.33 5.61 -0.35
C VAL A 383 28.96 6.01 -1.79
N LEU A 384 27.98 5.34 -2.36
CA LEU A 384 27.40 5.72 -3.66
C LEU A 384 26.63 7.05 -3.51
N ALA A 385 27.06 8.09 -4.23
CA ALA A 385 26.59 9.45 -4.00
C ALA A 385 25.16 9.70 -4.50
N ASN A 386 24.71 9.00 -5.53
CA ASN A 386 23.36 9.12 -6.09
C ASN A 386 22.95 7.77 -6.71
N PRO A 387 22.24 6.92 -5.97
CA PRO A 387 21.74 5.63 -6.46
C PRO A 387 20.52 5.80 -7.37
N VAL A 388 20.45 5.05 -8.46
CA VAL A 388 19.27 4.87 -9.32
C VAL A 388 18.76 3.46 -9.15
N LEU A 389 17.44 3.33 -8.98
CA LEU A 389 16.74 2.06 -8.82
C LEU A 389 15.81 1.81 -10.00
N GLU A 390 15.93 0.66 -10.66
CA GLU A 390 15.01 0.17 -11.68
C GLU A 390 14.41 -1.16 -11.24
N LEU A 391 13.09 -1.30 -11.39
CA LEU A 391 12.37 -2.56 -11.16
C LEU A 391 11.94 -3.17 -12.48
N HIS A 392 12.31 -4.43 -12.69
CA HIS A 392 12.02 -5.19 -13.90
C HIS A 392 11.09 -6.37 -13.61
N ASN A 393 10.23 -6.72 -14.57
CA ASN A 393 9.42 -7.94 -14.55
C ASN A 393 10.20 -9.15 -15.09
N ALA A 394 9.57 -10.33 -15.10
CA ALA A 394 10.19 -11.56 -15.61
C ALA A 394 10.59 -11.52 -17.10
N ALA A 395 10.03 -10.61 -17.89
CA ALA A 395 10.41 -10.40 -19.29
C ALA A 395 11.62 -9.45 -19.44
N GLY A 396 12.12 -8.88 -18.34
CA GLY A 396 13.20 -7.89 -18.34
C GLY A 396 12.74 -6.47 -18.67
N GLU A 397 11.45 -6.20 -18.71
CA GLU A 397 10.90 -4.87 -18.96
C GLU A 397 10.93 -4.04 -17.68
N ILE A 398 11.35 -2.76 -17.77
CA ILE A 398 11.30 -1.82 -16.66
C ILE A 398 9.82 -1.49 -16.38
N ILE A 399 9.35 -1.80 -15.16
CA ILE A 399 7.98 -1.52 -14.73
C ILE A 399 7.90 -0.35 -13.73
N ALA A 400 9.02 0.03 -13.11
CA ALA A 400 9.16 1.23 -12.30
C ALA A 400 10.63 1.66 -12.24
N SER A 401 10.88 2.94 -12.06
CA SER A 401 12.22 3.46 -11.83
C SER A 401 12.19 4.71 -10.95
N ASN A 402 13.23 4.91 -10.13
CA ASN A 402 13.39 6.12 -9.32
C ASN A 402 14.88 6.47 -9.21
N ASP A 403 15.18 7.77 -9.40
CA ASP A 403 16.53 8.32 -9.31
C ASP A 403 16.74 9.09 -8.00
N ASN A 404 15.76 9.86 -7.58
CA ASN A 404 15.87 10.67 -6.39
C ASN A 404 14.60 10.53 -5.54
N TRP A 405 14.79 10.24 -4.28
CA TRP A 405 13.75 10.38 -3.30
C TRP A 405 13.51 11.89 -3.07
N ILE A 406 12.68 12.47 -3.87
CA ILE A 406 12.03 13.73 -3.50
C ILE A 406 10.72 13.30 -2.84
N PRO A 407 10.32 13.89 -1.72
CA PRO A 407 8.98 13.68 -1.21
C PRO A 407 7.97 14.31 -2.17
N LEU A 408 7.89 13.77 -3.41
CA LEU A 408 6.77 14.00 -4.31
C LEU A 408 5.49 13.49 -3.66
N ILE A 409 5.64 12.60 -2.70
CA ILE A 409 4.57 12.06 -1.89
C ILE A 409 5.12 11.89 -0.45
N PRO A 410 5.05 12.91 0.41
CA PRO A 410 5.25 12.68 1.83
C PRO A 410 4.26 11.61 2.30
N ASN A 411 4.77 10.51 2.91
CA ASN A 411 3.99 9.43 3.53
C ASN A 411 3.42 8.33 2.62
N VAL A 412 3.96 8.08 1.44
CA VAL A 412 3.71 6.82 0.70
C VAL A 412 4.40 5.64 1.39
N LEU A 413 5.44 5.96 2.16
CA LEU A 413 6.20 4.98 2.92
C LEU A 413 5.82 5.07 4.40
N PRO A 414 5.84 3.98 5.16
CA PRO A 414 5.98 4.05 6.61
C PRO A 414 7.11 5.03 6.94
N VAL A 415 6.89 5.94 7.88
CA VAL A 415 7.83 7.05 8.20
C VAL A 415 9.27 6.54 8.40
N ASP A 416 9.39 5.35 8.96
CA ASP A 416 10.67 4.68 9.23
C ASP A 416 11.37 4.16 7.95
N LEU A 417 10.68 4.09 6.82
CA LEU A 417 11.24 3.68 5.53
C LEU A 417 11.61 4.87 4.63
N ASN A 418 11.35 6.09 5.05
CA ASN A 418 11.77 7.28 4.29
C ASN A 418 13.30 7.40 4.29
N PRO A 419 13.96 7.51 3.13
CA PRO A 419 15.36 7.85 3.08
C PRO A 419 15.64 9.18 3.75
N SER A 420 16.79 9.33 4.38
CA SER A 420 17.20 10.58 5.03
C SER A 420 17.87 11.56 4.09
N ASP A 421 18.32 11.12 2.93
CA ASP A 421 18.95 11.95 1.90
C ASP A 421 18.09 12.00 0.63
N PRO A 422 17.83 13.18 0.06
CA PRO A 422 16.95 13.33 -1.11
C PRO A 422 17.50 12.71 -2.41
N SER A 423 18.79 12.40 -2.48
CA SER A 423 19.40 11.74 -3.64
C SER A 423 19.30 10.20 -3.59
N GLU A 424 18.71 9.64 -2.54
CA GLU A 424 18.45 8.20 -2.46
C GLU A 424 17.18 7.80 -3.20
N SER A 425 17.04 6.55 -3.59
CA SER A 425 15.92 6.08 -4.43
C SER A 425 14.95 5.20 -3.68
N VAL A 426 13.66 5.30 -4.02
CA VAL A 426 12.58 4.46 -3.48
C VAL A 426 11.56 4.10 -4.55
N ILE A 427 11.16 2.85 -4.59
CA ILE A 427 10.01 2.36 -5.37
C ILE A 427 9.02 1.72 -4.40
N ALA A 428 7.81 2.24 -4.32
CA ALA A 428 6.68 1.63 -3.62
C ALA A 428 5.68 1.13 -4.67
N VAL A 429 5.35 -0.16 -4.66
CA VAL A 429 4.58 -0.78 -5.75
C VAL A 429 3.79 -1.99 -5.26
N SER A 430 2.61 -2.21 -5.88
CA SER A 430 1.82 -3.42 -5.72
C SER A 430 2.09 -4.36 -6.88
N LEU A 431 2.62 -5.55 -6.60
CA LEU A 431 3.03 -6.53 -7.60
C LEU A 431 2.20 -7.80 -7.51
N SER A 432 1.81 -8.34 -8.66
CA SER A 432 1.19 -9.67 -8.73
C SER A 432 2.20 -10.78 -8.41
N PRO A 433 1.76 -11.99 -8.05
CA PRO A 433 2.66 -13.14 -7.97
C PRO A 433 3.51 -13.29 -9.24
N GLY A 434 4.83 -13.45 -9.06
CA GLY A 434 5.77 -13.46 -10.18
C GLY A 434 7.23 -13.29 -9.75
N ILE A 435 8.11 -13.21 -10.74
CA ILE A 435 9.55 -13.01 -10.58
C ILE A 435 9.88 -11.57 -10.94
N TYR A 436 10.67 -10.91 -10.10
CA TYR A 436 11.05 -9.53 -10.27
C TYR A 436 12.54 -9.31 -10.01
N THR A 437 13.08 -8.26 -10.59
CA THR A 437 14.49 -7.89 -10.44
C THR A 437 14.60 -6.39 -10.19
N ALA A 438 15.23 -6.00 -9.08
CA ALA A 438 15.64 -4.64 -8.80
C ALA A 438 17.10 -4.45 -9.21
N VAL A 439 17.37 -3.46 -10.03
CA VAL A 439 18.73 -3.09 -10.47
C VAL A 439 19.11 -1.76 -9.84
N LEU A 440 20.21 -1.74 -9.08
CA LEU A 440 20.74 -0.54 -8.45
C LEU A 440 22.07 -0.17 -9.11
N GLN A 441 22.14 1.07 -9.58
CA GLN A 441 23.31 1.64 -10.24
C GLN A 441 23.57 3.06 -9.71
N GLY A 442 24.75 3.59 -9.95
CA GLY A 442 25.03 5.00 -9.70
C GLY A 442 24.76 5.87 -10.91
N VAL A 443 24.17 7.05 -10.70
CA VAL A 443 23.96 8.05 -11.74
C VAL A 443 25.26 8.33 -12.48
N ASN A 444 25.20 8.39 -13.82
CA ASN A 444 26.34 8.59 -14.71
C ASN A 444 27.49 7.57 -14.53
N GLY A 445 27.19 6.35 -14.06
CA GLY A 445 28.17 5.30 -13.83
C GLY A 445 29.05 5.53 -12.59
N SER A 446 28.60 6.34 -11.64
CA SER A 446 29.27 6.48 -10.34
C SER A 446 29.24 5.15 -9.57
N VAL A 447 30.24 4.95 -8.72
CA VAL A 447 30.46 3.70 -7.98
C VAL A 447 30.60 4.00 -6.49
N GLY A 448 30.36 2.99 -5.64
CA GLY A 448 30.53 3.07 -4.20
C GLY A 448 29.59 2.15 -3.44
N ASN A 449 29.75 2.12 -2.12
CA ASN A 449 28.93 1.31 -1.24
C ASN A 449 27.49 1.81 -1.21
N ALA A 450 26.53 0.91 -1.45
CA ALA A 450 25.10 1.17 -1.33
C ALA A 450 24.39 0.01 -0.64
N LEU A 451 23.20 0.30 -0.11
CA LEU A 451 22.31 -0.67 0.52
C LEU A 451 21.02 -0.72 -0.31
N CYS A 452 20.69 -1.88 -0.83
CA CYS A 452 19.37 -2.16 -1.40
C CYS A 452 18.52 -2.91 -0.38
N GLU A 453 17.34 -2.42 -0.14
CA GLU A 453 16.41 -3.03 0.81
C GLU A 453 15.07 -3.29 0.15
N LEU A 454 14.48 -4.45 0.43
CA LEU A 454 13.12 -4.80 0.06
C LEU A 454 12.32 -5.07 1.32
N TYR A 455 11.15 -4.47 1.42
CA TYR A 455 10.21 -4.65 2.53
C TYR A 455 8.88 -5.19 2.01
N ASP A 456 8.42 -6.27 2.62
CA ASP A 456 7.05 -6.73 2.53
C ASP A 456 6.21 -5.91 3.53
N LEU A 457 5.27 -5.11 3.02
CA LEU A 457 4.45 -4.24 3.87
C LEU A 457 3.23 -4.96 4.46
N GLU A 458 2.84 -6.09 3.90
CA GLU A 458 1.61 -6.79 4.28
C GLU A 458 1.83 -8.31 4.26
N PRO A 459 2.29 -8.91 5.37
CA PRO A 459 2.32 -10.37 5.46
C PRO A 459 0.89 -10.95 5.41
N GLY A 460 0.61 -11.80 4.43
CA GLY A 460 -0.72 -12.37 4.18
C GLY A 460 -0.68 -13.57 3.22
N ASP A 461 -1.74 -13.76 2.41
CA ASP A 461 -1.91 -14.89 1.48
C ASP A 461 -0.87 -14.95 0.35
N SER A 462 -0.09 -13.92 0.17
CA SER A 462 1.07 -13.87 -0.71
C SER A 462 2.31 -13.57 0.10
N SER A 463 3.45 -14.16 -0.25
CA SER A 463 4.72 -14.00 0.48
C SER A 463 5.90 -13.82 -0.46
N VAL A 464 6.92 -13.15 0.04
CA VAL A 464 8.23 -13.14 -0.61
C VAL A 464 8.95 -14.43 -0.24
N LEU A 465 9.14 -15.32 -1.23
CA LEU A 465 9.69 -16.66 -1.01
C LEU A 465 11.20 -16.69 -0.91
N ASN A 466 11.83 -15.88 -1.71
CA ASN A 466 13.27 -15.87 -1.84
C ASN A 466 13.74 -14.43 -2.08
N ILE A 467 14.95 -14.19 -1.68
CA ILE A 467 15.65 -12.97 -2.04
C ILE A 467 17.08 -13.32 -2.36
N SER A 468 17.54 -12.80 -3.46
CA SER A 468 18.89 -13.00 -3.96
C SER A 468 19.50 -11.65 -4.32
N THR A 469 20.75 -11.41 -3.94
CA THR A 469 21.45 -10.20 -4.36
C THR A 469 22.82 -10.56 -4.96
N ARG A 470 23.04 -10.11 -6.19
CA ARG A 470 24.32 -10.17 -6.88
C ARG A 470 25.03 -8.83 -6.79
N GLY A 471 26.31 -8.84 -6.46
CA GLY A 471 27.13 -7.64 -6.43
C GLY A 471 28.60 -7.95 -6.25
N ASN A 472 29.43 -6.90 -6.21
CA ASN A 472 30.87 -7.03 -6.06
C ASN A 472 31.25 -7.24 -4.59
N VAL A 473 31.96 -8.33 -4.30
CA VAL A 473 32.55 -8.63 -2.99
C VAL A 473 33.97 -8.10 -2.96
N GLY A 474 34.20 -7.10 -2.13
CA GLY A 474 35.51 -6.55 -1.84
C GLY A 474 36.23 -7.27 -0.70
N SER A 475 37.29 -6.65 -0.18
CA SER A 475 38.07 -7.15 0.96
C SER A 475 37.87 -6.27 2.20
N GLY A 476 38.17 -6.81 3.39
CA GLY A 476 38.07 -6.06 4.65
C GLY A 476 36.61 -5.70 4.99
N ASP A 477 36.28 -4.42 5.02
CA ASP A 477 34.94 -3.92 5.34
C ASP A 477 34.00 -3.84 4.11
N ASP A 478 34.56 -4.02 2.89
CA ASP A 478 33.82 -3.98 1.62
C ASP A 478 33.27 -5.35 1.19
N VAL A 479 33.07 -6.26 2.13
CA VAL A 479 32.41 -7.56 1.91
C VAL A 479 30.92 -7.38 1.64
N MET A 480 30.31 -8.38 1.00
CA MET A 480 28.86 -8.39 0.80
C MET A 480 28.15 -8.77 2.10
N ILE A 481 27.18 -7.96 2.51
CA ILE A 481 26.43 -8.16 3.75
C ILE A 481 24.94 -8.21 3.39
N GLY A 482 24.31 -9.37 3.56
CA GLY A 482 22.88 -9.58 3.40
C GLY A 482 22.20 -9.71 4.76
N GLY A 483 21.32 -8.74 5.11
CA GLY A 483 20.45 -8.83 6.28
C GLY A 483 19.07 -9.38 5.89
N PHE A 484 18.43 -10.16 6.73
CA PHE A 484 17.06 -10.62 6.55
C PHE A 484 16.33 -10.79 7.87
N ILE A 485 15.00 -10.68 7.84
CA ILE A 485 14.14 -10.83 9.02
C ILE A 485 13.26 -12.05 8.83
N VAL A 486 13.33 -12.98 9.77
CA VAL A 486 12.37 -14.09 9.91
C VAL A 486 11.18 -13.57 10.71
N GLY A 487 10.02 -13.54 10.08
CA GLY A 487 8.75 -13.12 10.68
C GLY A 487 7.95 -14.29 11.25
N GLY A 488 6.78 -13.96 11.83
CA GLY A 488 5.89 -14.95 12.45
C GLY A 488 6.22 -15.24 13.91
N THR A 489 5.67 -16.33 14.44
CA THR A 489 5.84 -16.76 15.85
C THR A 489 6.65 -18.04 15.98
N ASP A 490 6.75 -18.81 14.90
CA ASP A 490 7.42 -20.12 14.87
C ASP A 490 8.77 -20.03 14.17
N PRO A 491 9.73 -20.90 14.55
CA PRO A 491 10.98 -21.02 13.83
C PRO A 491 10.77 -21.38 12.36
N GLN A 492 11.58 -20.81 11.48
CA GLN A 492 11.56 -21.08 10.05
C GLN A 492 12.86 -21.75 9.60
N SER A 493 12.74 -22.80 8.79
CA SER A 493 13.89 -23.41 8.13
C SER A 493 14.23 -22.61 6.86
N VAL A 494 15.49 -22.26 6.72
CA VAL A 494 16.03 -21.52 5.58
C VAL A 494 17.26 -22.21 5.03
N ILE A 495 17.54 -22.04 3.75
CA ILE A 495 18.86 -22.21 3.18
C ILE A 495 19.42 -20.88 2.75
N ILE A 496 20.66 -20.60 3.11
CA ILE A 496 21.42 -19.43 2.70
C ILE A 496 22.57 -19.94 1.82
N ARG A 497 22.80 -19.28 0.66
CA ARG A 497 23.86 -19.66 -0.27
C ARG A 497 24.77 -18.48 -0.60
N GLY A 498 26.07 -18.75 -0.69
CA GLY A 498 27.07 -17.84 -1.22
C GLY A 498 27.61 -18.42 -2.54
N ILE A 499 27.15 -17.87 -3.66
CA ILE A 499 27.41 -18.36 -5.02
C ILE A 499 28.47 -17.49 -5.69
N GLY A 500 29.45 -18.12 -6.31
CA GLY A 500 30.55 -17.43 -6.99
C GLY A 500 30.93 -18.11 -8.31
N PRO A 501 31.68 -19.23 -8.29
CA PRO A 501 32.18 -19.90 -9.49
C PRO A 501 31.13 -20.21 -10.55
N SER A 502 29.91 -20.64 -10.16
CA SER A 502 28.84 -20.96 -11.11
C SER A 502 28.30 -19.73 -11.86
N LEU A 503 28.51 -18.51 -11.34
CA LEU A 503 28.15 -17.27 -12.06
C LEU A 503 28.99 -17.09 -13.32
N ALA A 504 30.24 -17.55 -13.33
CA ALA A 504 31.08 -17.52 -14.54
C ALA A 504 30.48 -18.38 -15.67
N ALA A 505 29.88 -19.52 -15.34
CA ALA A 505 29.17 -20.37 -16.32
C ALA A 505 27.91 -19.69 -16.86
N ALA A 506 27.31 -18.76 -16.10
CA ALA A 506 26.20 -17.91 -16.52
C ALA A 506 26.63 -16.62 -17.24
N GLY A 507 27.93 -16.47 -17.57
CA GLY A 507 28.47 -15.35 -18.34
C GLY A 507 28.88 -14.13 -17.50
N VAL A 508 28.86 -14.22 -16.17
CA VAL A 508 29.30 -13.11 -15.30
C VAL A 508 30.82 -13.04 -15.30
N THR A 509 31.34 -11.88 -15.68
CA THR A 509 32.79 -11.63 -15.66
C THR A 509 33.28 -11.31 -14.26
N GLY A 510 34.46 -11.79 -13.87
CA GLY A 510 35.06 -11.51 -12.57
C GLY A 510 34.30 -12.16 -11.39
N ALA A 511 33.66 -13.32 -11.61
CA ALA A 511 33.01 -14.06 -10.55
C ALA A 511 33.98 -14.42 -9.40
N LEU A 512 33.53 -14.33 -8.17
CA LEU A 512 34.28 -14.69 -6.96
C LEU A 512 34.65 -16.19 -7.01
N ALA A 513 35.93 -16.49 -6.89
CA ALA A 513 36.45 -17.83 -7.15
C ALA A 513 36.15 -18.84 -6.01
N ASP A 514 35.98 -18.37 -4.79
CA ASP A 514 35.85 -19.20 -3.58
C ASP A 514 35.14 -18.39 -2.47
N PRO A 515 33.79 -18.39 -2.42
CA PRO A 515 33.03 -17.63 -1.44
C PRO A 515 32.96 -18.35 -0.09
N ILE A 516 33.20 -17.64 0.99
CA ILE A 516 32.95 -18.06 2.39
C ILE A 516 31.68 -17.36 2.88
N LEU A 517 30.80 -18.13 3.49
CA LEU A 517 29.51 -17.66 4.04
C LEU A 517 29.50 -17.75 5.57
N GLU A 518 29.21 -16.63 6.22
CA GLU A 518 28.95 -16.55 7.66
C GLU A 518 27.51 -16.18 7.92
N LEU A 519 26.86 -16.84 8.89
CA LEU A 519 25.53 -16.46 9.40
C LEU A 519 25.68 -15.95 10.84
N HIS A 520 25.17 -14.75 11.08
CA HIS A 520 25.18 -14.08 12.38
C HIS A 520 23.75 -13.78 12.86
N ASN A 521 23.53 -13.78 14.17
CA ASN A 521 22.31 -13.30 14.80
C ASN A 521 22.30 -11.76 14.95
N SER A 522 21.23 -11.23 15.54
CA SER A 522 21.03 -9.78 15.70
C SER A 522 22.04 -9.09 16.63
N ASP A 523 22.74 -9.81 17.51
CA ASP A 523 23.78 -9.27 18.37
C ASP A 523 25.18 -9.35 17.73
N GLY A 524 25.25 -9.86 16.49
CA GLY A 524 26.48 -10.03 15.73
C GLY A 524 27.27 -11.28 16.06
N SER A 525 26.75 -12.18 16.90
CA SER A 525 27.43 -13.46 17.19
C SER A 525 27.32 -14.39 15.99
N LEU A 526 28.43 -15.04 15.64
CA LEU A 526 28.47 -16.06 14.60
C LEU A 526 27.66 -17.29 15.00
N ILE A 527 26.70 -17.67 14.15
CA ILE A 527 25.90 -18.90 14.32
C ILE A 527 26.50 -20.05 13.53
N PHE A 528 26.77 -19.81 12.22
CA PHE A 528 27.33 -20.80 11.30
C PHE A 528 28.37 -20.14 10.40
N LEU A 529 29.34 -20.96 9.98
CA LEU A 529 30.30 -20.61 8.92
C LEU A 529 30.42 -21.81 7.99
N ASN A 530 30.39 -21.56 6.70
CA ASN A 530 30.67 -22.58 5.68
C ASN A 530 31.55 -21.98 4.58
N ASP A 531 32.60 -22.73 4.22
CA ASP A 531 33.53 -22.38 3.14
C ASP A 531 33.21 -23.18 1.86
N ASN A 532 32.85 -24.42 2.00
CA ASN A 532 32.51 -25.32 0.90
C ASN A 532 31.27 -26.12 1.29
N TRP A 533 30.17 -26.03 0.56
CA TRP A 533 28.87 -26.58 0.95
C TRP A 533 28.85 -28.11 1.22
N ARG A 534 29.82 -28.86 0.64
CA ARG A 534 29.94 -30.31 0.89
C ARG A 534 30.73 -30.66 2.14
N SER A 535 31.40 -29.69 2.78
CA SER A 535 32.19 -29.95 3.99
C SER A 535 31.35 -30.18 5.23
N ASP A 536 30.16 -29.53 5.27
CA ASP A 536 29.18 -29.59 6.33
C ASP A 536 27.77 -29.64 5.77
N GLN A 537 26.83 -30.30 6.43
CA GLN A 537 25.41 -30.32 6.09
C GLN A 537 25.09 -30.81 4.64
N GLU A 538 25.97 -31.53 3.95
CA GLU A 538 25.78 -31.92 2.53
C GLU A 538 24.43 -32.57 2.28
N ASP A 539 24.03 -33.56 3.07
CA ASP A 539 22.75 -34.29 2.90
C ASP A 539 21.55 -33.36 3.12
N GLN A 540 21.64 -32.44 4.10
CA GLN A 540 20.59 -31.46 4.39
C GLN A 540 20.46 -30.46 3.25
N ILE A 541 21.59 -29.97 2.72
CA ILE A 541 21.63 -29.04 1.59
C ILE A 541 21.07 -29.69 0.32
N ILE A 542 21.42 -30.95 0.03
CA ILE A 542 20.84 -31.71 -1.09
C ILE A 542 19.34 -31.88 -0.94
N ALA A 543 18.85 -32.16 0.28
CA ALA A 543 17.43 -32.34 0.56
C ALA A 543 16.59 -31.07 0.29
N THR A 544 17.18 -29.88 0.30
CA THR A 544 16.50 -28.62 -0.04
C THR A 544 16.13 -28.50 -1.52
N ARG A 545 16.70 -29.33 -2.39
CA ARG A 545 16.58 -29.33 -3.87
C ARG A 545 17.18 -28.08 -4.55
N VAL A 546 17.89 -27.25 -3.82
CA VAL A 546 18.60 -26.06 -4.32
C VAL A 546 20.07 -26.04 -3.88
N PRO A 547 20.83 -27.16 -3.94
CA PRO A 547 22.25 -27.17 -3.59
C PRO A 547 23.04 -26.27 -4.55
N PRO A 548 24.16 -25.68 -4.13
CA PRO A 548 25.11 -25.04 -5.05
C PRO A 548 25.62 -26.04 -6.10
N THR A 549 26.00 -25.54 -7.28
CA THR A 549 26.46 -26.38 -8.38
C THR A 549 27.98 -26.57 -8.43
N ASP A 550 28.73 -25.63 -7.90
CA ASP A 550 30.18 -25.74 -7.75
C ASP A 550 30.56 -26.12 -6.32
N ASN A 551 31.57 -26.97 -6.15
CA ASN A 551 31.97 -27.47 -4.83
C ASN A 551 32.63 -26.43 -3.93
N LYS A 552 33.08 -25.32 -4.49
CA LYS A 552 33.69 -24.20 -3.77
C LYS A 552 32.67 -23.17 -3.30
N GLU A 553 31.43 -23.32 -3.68
CA GLU A 553 30.35 -22.45 -3.21
C GLU A 553 29.92 -22.83 -1.78
N SER A 554 29.41 -21.87 -1.05
CA SER A 554 29.02 -22.04 0.34
C SER A 554 27.52 -22.15 0.49
N ALA A 555 27.05 -22.98 1.43
CA ALA A 555 25.65 -23.03 1.82
C ALA A 555 25.47 -23.38 3.30
N ILE A 556 24.44 -22.86 3.92
CA ILE A 556 24.05 -23.11 5.31
C ILE A 556 22.56 -23.41 5.34
N VAL A 557 22.15 -24.55 5.93
CA VAL A 557 20.77 -24.83 6.30
C VAL A 557 20.61 -24.57 7.79
N ALA A 558 19.63 -23.76 8.15
CA ALA A 558 19.37 -23.40 9.54
C ALA A 558 17.88 -23.29 9.83
N THR A 559 17.46 -23.69 11.03
CA THR A 559 16.13 -23.36 11.58
C THR A 559 16.28 -22.17 12.52
N LEU A 560 15.71 -21.05 12.16
CA LEU A 560 15.90 -19.77 12.82
C LEU A 560 14.60 -19.31 13.50
N ASN A 561 14.71 -18.83 14.73
CA ASN A 561 13.60 -18.18 15.42
C ASN A 561 13.24 -16.85 14.75
N PRO A 562 12.01 -16.33 14.94
CA PRO A 562 11.67 -14.97 14.52
C PRO A 562 12.69 -13.97 15.03
N GLY A 563 13.23 -13.13 14.13
CA GLY A 563 14.30 -12.17 14.45
C GLY A 563 15.10 -11.73 13.23
N ALA A 564 16.06 -10.84 13.45
CA ALA A 564 16.95 -10.33 12.42
C ALA A 564 18.26 -11.15 12.38
N TYR A 565 18.73 -11.42 11.16
CA TYR A 565 19.94 -12.20 10.87
C TYR A 565 20.78 -11.51 9.81
N THR A 566 22.08 -11.84 9.79
CA THR A 566 23.02 -11.29 8.81
C THR A 566 23.83 -12.41 8.17
N ALA A 567 23.79 -12.50 6.85
CA ALA A 567 24.67 -13.35 6.04
C ALA A 567 25.81 -12.50 5.48
N ILE A 568 27.05 -12.91 5.70
CA ILE A 568 28.23 -12.23 5.18
C ILE A 568 28.91 -13.14 4.16
N VAL A 569 29.11 -12.64 2.92
CA VAL A 569 29.88 -13.32 1.88
C VAL A 569 31.19 -12.61 1.68
N ARG A 570 32.29 -13.36 1.81
CA ARG A 570 33.65 -12.89 1.55
C ARG A 570 34.42 -13.89 0.67
N GLY A 571 35.48 -13.46 0.05
CA GLY A 571 36.34 -14.37 -0.71
C GLY A 571 37.39 -15.05 0.17
N ALA A 572 37.63 -16.35 -0.04
CA ALA A 572 38.69 -17.09 0.62
C ALA A 572 40.06 -16.43 0.32
N GLY A 573 40.86 -16.21 1.38
CA GLY A 573 42.14 -15.55 1.29
C GLY A 573 42.06 -14.07 0.84
N ASP A 574 41.00 -13.36 1.20
CA ASP A 574 40.74 -11.95 0.84
C ASP A 574 40.63 -11.71 -0.69
N THR A 575 40.25 -12.74 -1.44
CA THR A 575 39.97 -12.60 -2.86
C THR A 575 38.69 -11.79 -3.08
N THR A 576 38.62 -11.11 -4.22
CA THR A 576 37.48 -10.23 -4.57
C THR A 576 36.82 -10.70 -5.87
N GLY A 577 35.55 -10.35 -6.08
CA GLY A 577 34.84 -10.69 -7.32
C GLY A 577 33.34 -10.59 -7.15
N VAL A 578 32.59 -10.84 -8.22
CA VAL A 578 31.13 -10.83 -8.21
C VAL A 578 30.61 -12.12 -7.57
N ALA A 579 29.76 -11.97 -6.55
CA ALA A 579 29.08 -13.08 -5.89
C ALA A 579 27.57 -12.84 -5.81
N LEU A 580 26.83 -13.89 -5.45
CA LEU A 580 25.39 -13.86 -5.19
C LEU A 580 25.15 -14.42 -3.80
N VAL A 581 24.46 -13.67 -2.94
CA VAL A 581 23.91 -14.16 -1.69
C VAL A 581 22.43 -14.42 -1.88
N GLU A 582 21.94 -15.56 -1.41
CA GLU A 582 20.54 -15.96 -1.54
C GLU A 582 20.02 -16.53 -0.24
N VAL A 583 18.76 -16.23 0.08
CA VAL A 583 18.03 -16.82 1.20
C VAL A 583 16.71 -17.38 0.67
N TYR A 584 16.45 -18.66 0.94
CA TYR A 584 15.18 -19.32 0.61
C TYR A 584 14.52 -19.84 1.88
N ALA A 585 13.23 -19.58 2.02
CA ALA A 585 12.39 -20.24 3.00
C ALA A 585 12.07 -21.67 2.54
N LEU A 586 12.27 -22.67 3.40
CA LEU A 586 12.12 -24.09 3.06
C LEU A 586 10.76 -24.69 3.47
N ASP A 587 10.07 -24.07 4.42
CA ASP A 587 8.84 -24.60 5.05
C ASP A 587 7.60 -23.85 4.54
N GLN A 588 7.42 -23.75 3.21
CA GLN A 588 6.24 -23.07 2.62
C GLN A 588 5.36 -24.04 1.85
#